data_fbb2e9d5af5bd14d85b3862a141f72a8
#
_entry.id   fbb2e9d5af5bd14d85b3862a141f72a8
#
_cell.length_a   1.000
_cell.length_b   1.000
_cell.length_c   1.000
_cell.angle_alpha   90.00
_cell.angle_beta   90.00
_cell.angle_gamma   90.00
#
_symmetry.space_group_name_H-M   'P 1'
#
loop_
_entity.id
_entity.type
_entity.pdbx_description
1 polymer ?
#
loop_
_entity_poly.entity_id
_entity_poly.type
_entity_poly.pdbx_seq_one_letter_code
_entity_poly.pdbx_strand_id
1 'polypeptide(L)'
;MKYFLAGIYIICVIFTCFNARFYHTPLAKISSVTEKETMSRKGTRDAEEYYYTQKITARILNGTHKGEEISISNEYTSSQVQNQKYHKGDTVLLSGSRENPGKSIRSIKRDGYLALLAGGLFFLLICITGKQGFYTIISLILNTVIFAFGFQAFMKGENILNICNVIAFLFSVTTLICLNGIHRKTWASVISTICVLFLIMALFEFSIQFFGDLDYSNLEYLGSMSNSADIFWTDIMLTGLGAIMDVAVTISAATGEIVRKNPDVSLRKLIHSGREIGYDIMGTMINVLLFVLASGMIPMFILKMNNEIRFITIIRYHIPYDICRFLIESIGIVLAIPVSVFISSIIMKLPSLKRSDKK
;
A
#
# COMPACT_ATOMS: atom_id res chain seq x y z
N MET A 1 -24.06 -18.92 6.48
CA MET A 1 -22.94 -18.36 5.69
C MET A 1 -21.85 -17.74 6.57
N LYS A 2 -22.18 -16.84 7.52
CA LYS A 2 -21.15 -16.19 8.40
C LYS A 2 -20.37 -17.20 9.26
N TYR A 3 -21.05 -18.16 9.90
CA TYR A 3 -20.41 -19.21 10.70
C TYR A 3 -19.53 -20.15 9.88
N PHE A 4 -19.92 -20.42 8.64
CA PHE A 4 -19.13 -21.23 7.70
C PHE A 4 -17.83 -20.51 7.30
N LEU A 5 -17.91 -19.21 7.00
CA LEU A 5 -16.73 -18.38 6.73
C LEU A 5 -15.81 -18.25 7.94
N ALA A 6 -16.37 -18.10 9.14
CA ALA A 6 -15.59 -18.11 10.39
C ALA A 6 -14.86 -19.45 10.58
N GLY A 7 -15.53 -20.57 10.30
CA GLY A 7 -14.90 -21.89 10.34
C GLY A 7 -13.73 -22.03 9.37
N ILE A 8 -13.90 -21.59 8.10
CA ILE A 8 -12.84 -21.60 7.11
C ILE A 8 -11.65 -20.74 7.56
N TYR A 9 -11.92 -19.53 8.05
CA TYR A 9 -10.89 -18.63 8.55
C TYR A 9 -10.07 -19.25 9.67
N ILE A 10 -10.76 -19.82 10.69
CA ILE A 10 -10.10 -20.49 11.82
C ILE A 10 -9.26 -21.69 11.33
N ILE A 11 -9.79 -22.48 10.40
CA ILE A 11 -9.05 -23.62 9.82
C ILE A 11 -7.80 -23.14 9.07
N CYS A 12 -7.91 -22.07 8.28
CA CYS A 12 -6.76 -21.49 7.58
C CYS A 12 -5.67 -21.00 8.57
N VAL A 13 -6.06 -20.30 9.64
CA VAL A 13 -5.10 -19.85 10.66
C VAL A 13 -4.44 -21.04 11.36
N ILE A 14 -5.21 -22.05 11.77
CA ILE A 14 -4.68 -23.27 12.38
C ILE A 14 -3.73 -23.98 11.41
N PHE A 15 -4.12 -24.11 10.15
CA PHE A 15 -3.28 -24.74 9.13
C PHE A 15 -1.92 -24.03 9.00
N THR A 16 -1.89 -22.69 8.96
CA THR A 16 -0.61 -21.95 8.87
C THR A 16 0.26 -22.13 10.11
N CYS A 17 -0.31 -22.41 11.28
CA CYS A 17 0.47 -22.74 12.47
C CYS A 17 1.12 -24.13 12.38
N PHE A 18 0.49 -25.10 11.70
CA PHE A 18 0.94 -26.49 11.64
C PHE A 18 1.48 -26.94 10.28
N ASN A 19 1.67 -26.06 9.33
CA ASN A 19 2.06 -26.33 7.95
C ASN A 19 3.57 -26.60 7.74
N ALA A 20 4.33 -26.90 8.79
CA ALA A 20 5.78 -27.11 8.73
C ALA A 20 6.21 -28.14 7.65
N ARG A 21 5.35 -29.14 7.37
CA ARG A 21 5.61 -30.18 6.36
C ARG A 21 5.68 -29.64 4.91
N PHE A 22 4.99 -28.54 4.63
CA PHE A 22 4.89 -27.96 3.29
C PHE A 22 6.05 -27.00 2.95
N TYR A 23 6.86 -26.64 3.94
CA TYR A 23 8.02 -25.78 3.71
C TYR A 23 9.17 -26.55 3.06
N HIS A 24 9.75 -25.96 2.01
CA HIS A 24 10.97 -26.48 1.37
C HIS A 24 12.23 -26.16 2.18
N THR A 25 12.21 -25.09 2.98
CA THR A 25 13.29 -24.71 3.88
C THR A 25 13.17 -25.44 5.22
N PRO A 26 14.27 -25.76 5.89
CA PRO A 26 14.24 -26.38 7.21
C PRO A 26 13.64 -25.39 8.23
N LEU A 27 12.72 -25.89 9.05
CA LEU A 27 12.06 -25.17 10.13
C LEU A 27 12.49 -25.77 11.47
N ALA A 28 12.71 -24.90 12.45
CA ALA A 28 12.97 -25.33 13.82
C ALA A 28 12.16 -24.52 14.81
N LYS A 29 11.74 -25.16 15.90
CA LYS A 29 11.08 -24.51 17.04
C LYS A 29 12.07 -24.34 18.18
N ILE A 30 12.18 -23.14 18.70
CA ILE A 30 13.11 -22.82 19.77
C ILE A 30 12.62 -23.44 21.07
N SER A 31 13.44 -24.32 21.65
CA SER A 31 13.18 -25.01 22.92
C SER A 31 13.71 -24.23 24.11
N SER A 32 14.92 -23.67 24.00
CA SER A 32 15.53 -22.84 25.02
C SER A 32 16.42 -21.76 24.44
N VAL A 33 16.53 -20.66 25.16
CA VAL A 33 17.40 -19.52 24.82
C VAL A 33 18.16 -19.14 26.08
N THR A 34 19.47 -19.06 25.97
CA THR A 34 20.35 -18.52 27.01
C THR A 34 21.00 -17.26 26.46
N GLU A 35 20.89 -16.17 27.17
CA GLU A 35 21.34 -14.85 26.74
C GLU A 35 22.49 -14.38 27.64
N LYS A 36 23.50 -13.80 27.02
CA LYS A 36 24.62 -13.19 27.72
C LYS A 36 24.95 -11.86 27.11
N GLU A 37 25.03 -10.82 27.91
CA GLU A 37 25.58 -9.53 27.48
C GLU A 37 27.07 -9.69 27.19
N THR A 38 27.50 -9.23 26.05
CA THR A 38 28.86 -9.39 25.54
C THR A 38 29.65 -8.10 25.64
N MET A 39 29.01 -6.98 25.27
CA MET A 39 29.65 -5.69 25.18
C MET A 39 28.61 -4.57 25.23
N SER A 40 28.96 -3.43 25.80
CA SER A 40 28.22 -2.19 25.63
C SER A 40 29.05 -1.18 24.85
N ARG A 41 28.43 -0.41 23.97
CA ARG A 41 29.08 0.62 23.19
C ARG A 41 28.30 1.93 23.31
N LYS A 42 28.98 3.00 23.66
CA LYS A 42 28.38 4.33 23.60
C LYS A 42 28.30 4.78 22.17
N GLY A 43 27.09 5.03 21.73
CA GLY A 43 26.81 5.67 20.44
C GLY A 43 26.83 7.19 20.54
N THR A 44 26.49 7.85 19.46
CA THR A 44 26.29 9.29 19.41
C THR A 44 25.16 9.71 20.37
N ARG A 45 25.29 10.87 21.04
CA ARG A 45 24.36 11.43 22.03
C ARG A 45 24.18 10.59 23.32
N ASP A 46 25.26 9.98 23.81
CA ASP A 46 25.24 9.15 25.02
C ASP A 46 24.23 7.98 25.00
N ALA A 47 23.70 7.63 23.82
CA ALA A 47 22.90 6.41 23.68
C ALA A 47 23.81 5.20 23.84
N GLU A 48 23.52 4.37 24.85
CA GLU A 48 24.24 3.11 25.07
C GLU A 48 23.58 2.00 24.25
N GLU A 49 24.35 1.33 23.42
CA GLU A 49 23.93 0.14 22.69
C GLU A 49 24.58 -1.09 23.32
N TYR A 50 23.74 -2.02 23.74
CA TYR A 50 24.16 -3.27 24.36
C TYR A 50 24.14 -4.38 23.33
N TYR A 51 25.20 -5.17 23.30
CA TYR A 51 25.37 -6.33 22.43
C TYR A 51 25.15 -7.61 23.24
N TYR A 52 24.32 -8.46 22.71
CA TYR A 52 23.95 -9.72 23.34
C TYR A 52 24.26 -10.89 22.43
N THR A 53 24.73 -11.99 23.04
CA THR A 53 24.86 -13.27 22.36
C THR A 53 23.85 -14.23 22.95
N GLN A 54 22.98 -14.76 22.08
CA GLN A 54 22.02 -15.81 22.43
C GLN A 54 22.56 -17.17 21.99
N LYS A 55 22.62 -18.12 22.90
CA LYS A 55 22.74 -19.56 22.61
C LYS A 55 21.34 -20.15 22.55
N ILE A 56 20.93 -20.58 21.37
CA ILE A 56 19.57 -21.05 21.08
C ILE A 56 19.63 -22.54 20.82
N THR A 57 18.86 -23.33 21.59
CA THR A 57 18.59 -24.73 21.27
C THR A 57 17.24 -24.80 20.56
N ALA A 58 17.20 -25.39 19.38
CA ALA A 58 15.99 -25.49 18.60
C ALA A 58 15.81 -26.91 18.05
N ARG A 59 14.55 -27.38 18.04
CA ARG A 59 14.16 -28.69 17.51
C ARG A 59 13.66 -28.58 16.08
N ILE A 60 14.22 -29.34 15.17
CA ILE A 60 13.86 -29.36 13.76
C ILE A 60 12.45 -29.95 13.58
N LEU A 61 11.60 -29.26 12.79
CA LEU A 61 10.19 -29.63 12.58
C LEU A 61 9.94 -30.38 11.27
N ASN A 62 10.82 -30.25 10.27
CA ASN A 62 10.65 -30.85 8.95
C ASN A 62 11.99 -31.32 8.35
N GLY A 63 11.91 -32.07 7.25
CA GLY A 63 13.11 -32.62 6.60
C GLY A 63 13.57 -33.97 7.17
N THR A 64 14.75 -34.41 6.74
CA THR A 64 15.38 -35.70 7.11
C THR A 64 15.80 -35.71 8.60
N HIS A 65 16.17 -34.55 9.13
CA HIS A 65 16.61 -34.38 10.53
C HIS A 65 15.47 -33.97 11.48
N LYS A 66 14.22 -34.26 11.11
CA LYS A 66 13.06 -33.92 11.94
C LYS A 66 13.16 -34.55 13.32
N GLY A 67 13.05 -33.72 14.35
CA GLY A 67 13.08 -34.11 15.75
C GLY A 67 14.46 -33.94 16.41
N GLU A 68 15.52 -33.73 15.64
CA GLU A 68 16.86 -33.45 16.16
C GLU A 68 16.95 -32.08 16.77
N GLU A 69 17.79 -31.92 17.77
CA GLU A 69 18.11 -30.64 18.39
C GLU A 69 19.39 -30.07 17.79
N ILE A 70 19.34 -28.79 17.48
CA ILE A 70 20.48 -28.03 16.97
C ILE A 70 20.78 -26.86 17.89
N SER A 71 22.06 -26.54 18.04
CA SER A 71 22.51 -25.33 18.75
C SER A 71 22.89 -24.27 17.76
N ILE A 72 22.34 -23.06 17.94
CA ILE A 72 22.52 -21.90 17.10
C ILE A 72 23.01 -20.73 17.95
N SER A 73 24.00 -19.99 17.46
CA SER A 73 24.40 -18.72 18.05
C SER A 73 23.75 -17.57 17.28
N ASN A 74 23.16 -16.65 18.02
CA ASN A 74 22.60 -15.40 17.46
C ASN A 74 23.18 -14.21 18.22
N GLU A 75 23.69 -13.25 17.50
CA GLU A 75 24.16 -11.98 18.07
C GLU A 75 23.16 -10.89 17.68
N TYR A 76 22.71 -10.11 18.66
CA TYR A 76 21.81 -9.01 18.43
C TYR A 76 22.15 -7.82 19.32
N THR A 77 21.66 -6.65 18.93
CA THR A 77 21.83 -5.40 19.70
C THR A 77 20.52 -5.01 20.39
N SER A 78 20.59 -4.17 21.42
CA SER A 78 19.40 -3.64 22.10
C SER A 78 18.44 -2.94 21.16
N SER A 79 18.94 -2.30 20.08
CA SER A 79 18.13 -1.70 19.02
C SER A 79 17.51 -2.71 18.05
N GLN A 80 18.00 -3.94 17.99
CA GLN A 80 17.60 -5.01 17.07
C GLN A 80 17.66 -4.61 15.58
N VAL A 81 18.50 -3.66 15.21
CA VAL A 81 18.60 -3.14 13.84
C VAL A 81 19.20 -4.16 12.88
N GLN A 82 20.24 -4.88 13.30
CA GLN A 82 20.91 -5.87 12.46
C GLN A 82 20.30 -7.26 12.59
N ASN A 83 20.09 -7.72 13.81
CA ASN A 83 19.55 -9.03 14.11
C ASN A 83 18.45 -8.94 15.18
N GLN A 84 17.45 -9.81 15.07
CA GLN A 84 16.33 -9.86 16.00
C GLN A 84 16.66 -10.69 17.24
N LYS A 85 16.06 -10.33 18.36
CA LYS A 85 16.01 -11.17 19.55
C LYS A 85 15.01 -12.30 19.34
N TYR A 86 15.41 -13.53 19.65
CA TYR A 86 14.54 -14.70 19.58
C TYR A 86 14.09 -15.14 20.97
N HIS A 87 12.89 -15.74 21.04
CA HIS A 87 12.30 -16.19 22.28
C HIS A 87 12.00 -17.69 22.24
N LYS A 88 11.92 -18.29 23.41
CA LYS A 88 11.45 -19.68 23.54
C LYS A 88 10.04 -19.80 22.94
N GLY A 89 9.83 -20.78 22.08
CA GLY A 89 8.56 -21.04 21.41
C GLY A 89 8.49 -20.50 19.98
N ASP A 90 9.39 -19.58 19.57
CA ASP A 90 9.44 -19.07 18.22
C ASP A 90 9.73 -20.19 17.23
N THR A 91 9.08 -20.14 16.08
CA THR A 91 9.39 -21.02 14.96
C THR A 91 10.21 -20.23 13.94
N VAL A 92 11.37 -20.75 13.59
CA VAL A 92 12.35 -20.08 12.75
C VAL A 92 12.66 -20.90 11.50
N LEU A 93 12.95 -20.19 10.41
CA LEU A 93 13.50 -20.78 9.20
C LEU A 93 15.03 -20.80 9.32
N LEU A 94 15.61 -21.97 9.07
CA LEU A 94 17.05 -22.14 9.08
C LEU A 94 17.64 -21.92 7.69
N SER A 95 18.92 -21.59 7.63
CA SER A 95 19.69 -21.61 6.39
C SER A 95 19.90 -23.06 5.91
N GLY A 96 20.28 -23.25 4.65
CA GLY A 96 20.53 -24.55 4.08
C GLY A 96 19.31 -25.22 3.46
N SER A 97 19.40 -26.52 3.22
CA SER A 97 18.35 -27.34 2.62
C SER A 97 17.69 -28.27 3.64
N ARG A 98 16.59 -28.91 3.24
CA ARG A 98 15.90 -29.92 4.06
C ARG A 98 16.79 -31.10 4.46
N GLU A 99 17.77 -31.41 3.60
CA GLU A 99 18.71 -32.52 3.81
C GLU A 99 19.89 -32.10 4.69
N ASN A 100 20.31 -30.83 4.59
CA ASN A 100 21.41 -30.26 5.36
C ASN A 100 21.00 -28.91 5.97
N PRO A 101 20.33 -28.93 7.13
CA PRO A 101 19.95 -27.71 7.83
C PRO A 101 21.18 -26.98 8.36
N GLY A 102 21.32 -25.71 7.99
CA GLY A 102 22.42 -24.86 8.46
C GLY A 102 22.20 -24.44 9.92
N LYS A 103 23.29 -24.03 10.56
CA LYS A 103 23.31 -23.56 11.98
C LYS A 103 23.06 -22.03 12.12
N SER A 104 22.42 -21.41 11.14
CA SER A 104 22.04 -19.98 11.22
C SER A 104 20.56 -19.81 10.94
N ILE A 105 19.96 -18.82 11.61
CA ILE A 105 18.55 -18.46 11.43
C ILE A 105 18.46 -17.48 10.24
N ARG A 106 17.61 -17.80 9.28
CA ARG A 106 17.31 -16.93 8.14
C ARG A 106 16.22 -15.90 8.48
N SER A 107 15.15 -16.34 9.13
CA SER A 107 14.03 -15.47 9.53
C SER A 107 13.09 -16.18 10.51
N ILE A 108 12.20 -15.42 11.15
CA ILE A 108 11.09 -15.98 11.93
C ILE A 108 9.96 -16.38 10.98
N LYS A 109 9.28 -17.47 11.29
CA LYS A 109 8.05 -17.89 10.60
C LYS A 109 6.90 -16.95 10.97
N ARG A 110 6.46 -16.11 10.04
CA ARG A 110 5.44 -15.09 10.27
C ARG A 110 4.10 -15.35 9.59
N ASP A 111 3.97 -16.45 8.85
CA ASP A 111 2.76 -16.78 8.09
C ASP A 111 1.50 -16.92 8.95
N GLY A 112 1.62 -17.41 10.19
CA GLY A 112 0.49 -17.46 11.13
C GLY A 112 -0.05 -16.08 11.47
N TYR A 113 0.82 -15.11 11.75
CA TYR A 113 0.41 -13.72 12.01
C TYR A 113 -0.18 -13.05 10.77
N LEU A 114 0.43 -13.30 9.62
CA LEU A 114 -0.08 -12.78 8.34
C LEU A 114 -1.43 -13.38 8.00
N ALA A 115 -1.64 -14.68 8.20
CA ALA A 115 -2.93 -15.33 7.99
C ALA A 115 -3.99 -14.82 8.96
N LEU A 116 -3.62 -14.55 10.21
CA LEU A 116 -4.52 -13.98 11.21
C LEU A 116 -4.97 -12.56 10.79
N LEU A 117 -4.04 -11.69 10.40
CA LEU A 117 -4.34 -10.31 10.06
C LEU A 117 -5.04 -10.20 8.69
N ALA A 118 -4.45 -10.78 7.63
CA ALA A 118 -5.04 -10.73 6.29
C ALA A 118 -6.35 -11.52 6.21
N GLY A 119 -6.39 -12.71 6.79
CA GLY A 119 -7.61 -13.52 6.88
C GLY A 119 -8.69 -12.83 7.72
N GLY A 120 -8.30 -12.17 8.83
CA GLY A 120 -9.19 -11.37 9.65
C GLY A 120 -9.79 -10.19 8.89
N LEU A 121 -8.98 -9.47 8.12
CA LEU A 121 -9.46 -8.40 7.24
C LEU A 121 -10.47 -8.92 6.22
N PHE A 122 -10.15 -10.00 5.51
CA PHE A 122 -11.05 -10.59 4.50
C PHE A 122 -12.35 -11.13 5.14
N PHE A 123 -12.24 -11.77 6.29
CA PHE A 123 -13.40 -12.22 7.06
C PHE A 123 -14.31 -11.06 7.45
N LEU A 124 -13.74 -9.97 8.02
CA LEU A 124 -14.51 -8.79 8.41
C LEU A 124 -15.17 -8.12 7.20
N LEU A 125 -14.44 -7.96 6.09
CA LEU A 125 -14.98 -7.40 4.85
C LEU A 125 -16.23 -8.19 4.40
N ILE A 126 -16.15 -9.51 4.33
CA ILE A 126 -17.29 -10.33 3.88
C ILE A 126 -18.43 -10.31 4.92
N CYS A 127 -18.12 -10.35 6.22
CA CYS A 127 -19.12 -10.35 7.26
C CYS A 127 -19.92 -9.05 7.37
N ILE A 128 -19.27 -7.90 7.17
CA ILE A 128 -19.89 -6.58 7.30
C ILE A 128 -20.59 -6.20 5.99
N THR A 129 -19.91 -6.33 4.85
CA THR A 129 -20.40 -5.80 3.56
C THR A 129 -20.96 -6.88 2.62
N GLY A 130 -20.86 -8.16 2.99
CA GLY A 130 -21.44 -9.25 2.23
C GLY A 130 -20.83 -9.40 0.83
N LYS A 131 -21.70 -9.36 -0.20
CA LYS A 131 -21.25 -9.50 -1.60
C LYS A 131 -20.26 -8.40 -2.03
N GLN A 132 -20.42 -7.20 -1.50
CA GLN A 132 -19.54 -6.08 -1.83
C GLN A 132 -18.13 -6.30 -1.30
N GLY A 133 -17.99 -6.86 -0.08
CA GLY A 133 -16.69 -7.25 0.46
C GLY A 133 -15.97 -8.30 -0.38
N PHE A 134 -16.72 -9.26 -0.93
CA PHE A 134 -16.17 -10.24 -1.85
C PHE A 134 -15.60 -9.58 -3.13
N TYR A 135 -16.34 -8.65 -3.73
CA TYR A 135 -15.84 -7.89 -4.90
C TYR A 135 -14.64 -7.00 -4.55
N THR A 136 -14.59 -6.44 -3.33
CA THR A 136 -13.43 -5.69 -2.85
C THR A 136 -12.18 -6.57 -2.77
N ILE A 137 -12.30 -7.80 -2.27
CA ILE A 137 -11.19 -8.76 -2.21
C ILE A 137 -10.71 -9.12 -3.62
N ILE A 138 -11.64 -9.40 -4.55
CA ILE A 138 -11.30 -9.67 -5.96
C ILE A 138 -10.54 -8.49 -6.56
N SER A 139 -11.04 -7.26 -6.36
CA SER A 139 -10.37 -6.05 -6.85
C SER A 139 -8.95 -5.93 -6.29
N LEU A 140 -8.77 -6.17 -4.98
CA LEU A 140 -7.45 -6.12 -4.34
C LEU A 140 -6.49 -7.15 -4.95
N ILE A 141 -6.95 -8.38 -5.16
CA ILE A 141 -6.12 -9.43 -5.78
C ILE A 141 -5.77 -9.06 -7.21
N LEU A 142 -6.74 -8.60 -8.01
CA LEU A 142 -6.49 -8.20 -9.39
C LEU A 142 -5.49 -7.04 -9.48
N ASN A 143 -5.65 -6.02 -8.65
CA ASN A 143 -4.72 -4.89 -8.61
C ASN A 143 -3.30 -5.34 -8.18
N THR A 144 -3.19 -6.26 -7.23
CA THR A 144 -1.89 -6.84 -6.84
C THR A 144 -1.24 -7.59 -8.00
N VAL A 145 -2.03 -8.35 -8.78
CA VAL A 145 -1.54 -9.06 -9.97
C VAL A 145 -1.11 -8.09 -11.06
N ILE A 146 -1.92 -7.04 -11.34
CA ILE A 146 -1.57 -5.98 -12.31
C ILE A 146 -0.26 -5.31 -11.91
N PHE A 147 -0.11 -4.96 -10.61
CA PHE A 147 1.13 -4.37 -10.10
C PHE A 147 2.33 -5.29 -10.26
N ALA A 148 2.19 -6.60 -9.98
CA ALA A 148 3.26 -7.58 -10.14
C ALA A 148 3.70 -7.72 -11.61
N PHE A 149 2.76 -7.69 -12.56
CA PHE A 149 3.09 -7.69 -13.99
C PHE A 149 3.78 -6.40 -14.43
N GLY A 150 3.32 -5.24 -13.94
CA GLY A 150 3.99 -3.97 -14.19
C GLY A 150 5.43 -3.96 -13.66
N PHE A 151 5.65 -4.48 -12.46
CA PHE A 151 6.99 -4.61 -11.91
C PHE A 151 7.88 -5.55 -12.73
N GLN A 152 7.34 -6.67 -13.22
CA GLN A 152 8.06 -7.57 -14.14
C GLN A 152 8.42 -6.89 -15.47
N ALA A 153 7.52 -6.04 -16.02
CA ALA A 153 7.81 -5.27 -17.23
C ALA A 153 8.94 -4.27 -17.00
N PHE A 154 8.94 -3.58 -15.85
CA PHE A 154 10.02 -2.69 -15.46
C PHE A 154 11.37 -3.42 -15.35
N MET A 155 11.40 -4.62 -14.76
CA MET A 155 12.61 -5.45 -14.68
C MET A 155 13.14 -5.89 -16.04
N LYS A 156 12.31 -5.89 -17.08
CA LYS A 156 12.72 -6.16 -18.48
C LYS A 156 13.25 -4.93 -19.23
N GLY A 157 13.27 -3.76 -18.57
CA GLY A 157 13.80 -2.51 -19.12
C GLY A 157 12.76 -1.64 -19.85
N GLU A 158 11.47 -1.91 -19.67
CA GLU A 158 10.42 -1.05 -20.21
C GLU A 158 10.37 0.29 -19.47
N ASN A 159 9.91 1.34 -20.15
CA ASN A 159 9.84 2.68 -19.58
C ASN A 159 8.80 2.74 -18.45
N ILE A 160 9.24 3.23 -17.28
CA ILE A 160 8.43 3.28 -16.05
C ILE A 160 7.17 4.14 -16.21
N LEU A 161 7.23 5.27 -16.94
CA LEU A 161 6.07 6.13 -17.17
C LEU A 161 4.98 5.43 -17.96
N ASN A 162 5.36 4.70 -19.02
CA ASN A 162 4.42 3.94 -19.83
C ASN A 162 3.75 2.83 -19.00
N ILE A 163 4.53 2.11 -18.22
CA ILE A 163 4.02 1.07 -17.32
C ILE A 163 3.02 1.68 -16.33
N CYS A 164 3.36 2.81 -15.71
CA CYS A 164 2.51 3.44 -14.72
C CYS A 164 1.21 4.01 -15.30
N ASN A 165 1.26 4.60 -16.48
CA ASN A 165 0.05 5.04 -17.19
C ASN A 165 -0.91 3.86 -17.44
N VAL A 166 -0.38 2.71 -17.86
CA VAL A 166 -1.19 1.50 -18.06
C VAL A 166 -1.72 0.96 -16.72
N ILE A 167 -0.89 0.91 -15.68
CA ILE A 167 -1.30 0.47 -14.35
C ILE A 167 -2.40 1.38 -13.78
N ALA A 168 -2.24 2.70 -13.86
CA ALA A 168 -3.23 3.66 -13.35
C ALA A 168 -4.57 3.51 -14.06
N PHE A 169 -4.55 3.33 -15.39
CA PHE A 169 -5.76 3.05 -16.17
C PHE A 169 -6.41 1.73 -15.73
N LEU A 170 -5.63 0.64 -15.67
CA LEU A 170 -6.14 -0.68 -15.28
C LEU A 170 -6.65 -0.69 -13.85
N PHE A 171 -5.97 -0.04 -12.91
CA PHE A 171 -6.41 0.07 -11.51
C PHE A 171 -7.75 0.80 -11.42
N SER A 172 -7.90 1.94 -12.12
CA SER A 172 -9.14 2.70 -12.14
C SER A 172 -10.30 1.86 -12.68
N VAL A 173 -10.10 1.23 -13.83
CA VAL A 173 -11.14 0.44 -14.49
C VAL A 173 -11.50 -0.80 -13.65
N THR A 174 -10.49 -1.56 -13.23
CA THR A 174 -10.70 -2.81 -12.47
C THR A 174 -11.39 -2.56 -11.14
N THR A 175 -10.86 -1.59 -10.37
CA THR A 175 -11.42 -1.28 -9.05
C THR A 175 -12.84 -0.77 -9.15
N LEU A 176 -13.10 0.19 -10.03
CA LEU A 176 -14.41 0.82 -10.14
C LEU A 176 -15.47 -0.13 -10.72
N ILE A 177 -15.11 -0.98 -11.67
CA ILE A 177 -16.03 -2.01 -12.20
C ILE A 177 -16.30 -3.08 -11.17
N CYS A 178 -15.29 -3.56 -10.44
CA CYS A 178 -15.48 -4.56 -9.39
C CYS A 178 -16.39 -4.05 -8.26
N LEU A 179 -16.18 -2.81 -7.81
CA LEU A 179 -16.93 -2.25 -6.68
C LEU A 179 -18.33 -1.79 -7.03
N ASN A 180 -18.48 -1.12 -8.17
CA ASN A 180 -19.74 -0.45 -8.54
C ASN A 180 -20.49 -1.12 -9.69
N GLY A 181 -19.91 -2.16 -10.33
CA GLY A 181 -20.48 -2.80 -11.51
C GLY A 181 -20.40 -1.91 -12.77
N ILE A 182 -20.95 -2.39 -13.87
CA ILE A 182 -20.98 -1.68 -15.17
C ILE A 182 -22.21 -0.77 -15.20
N HIS A 183 -22.09 0.42 -14.60
CA HIS A 183 -23.15 1.41 -14.54
C HIS A 183 -22.66 2.76 -15.10
N ARG A 184 -23.56 3.67 -15.46
CA ARG A 184 -23.22 5.03 -15.90
C ARG A 184 -22.35 5.78 -14.89
N LYS A 185 -22.67 5.64 -13.59
CA LYS A 185 -21.87 6.24 -12.49
C LYS A 185 -20.42 5.75 -12.50
N THR A 186 -20.19 4.49 -12.81
CA THR A 186 -18.87 3.88 -12.87
C THR A 186 -18.04 4.47 -14.02
N TRP A 187 -18.63 4.57 -15.19
CA TRP A 187 -17.97 5.21 -16.33
C TRP A 187 -17.71 6.69 -16.10
N ALA A 188 -18.64 7.39 -15.44
CA ALA A 188 -18.42 8.78 -15.05
C ALA A 188 -17.22 8.91 -14.11
N SER A 189 -17.10 8.04 -13.12
CA SER A 189 -15.94 8.02 -12.19
C SER A 189 -14.64 7.70 -12.93
N VAL A 190 -14.61 6.67 -13.78
CA VAL A 190 -13.39 6.31 -14.55
C VAL A 190 -12.92 7.46 -15.41
N ILE A 191 -13.83 8.06 -16.20
CA ILE A 191 -13.48 9.17 -17.09
C ILE A 191 -13.01 10.38 -16.26
N SER A 192 -13.67 10.69 -15.16
CA SER A 192 -13.27 11.79 -14.27
C SER A 192 -11.88 11.57 -13.70
N THR A 193 -11.60 10.37 -13.19
CA THR A 193 -10.30 10.02 -12.63
C THR A 193 -9.18 10.19 -13.65
N ILE A 194 -9.37 9.64 -14.85
CA ILE A 194 -8.38 9.75 -15.94
C ILE A 194 -8.16 11.20 -16.37
N CYS A 195 -9.25 11.99 -16.51
CA CYS A 195 -9.15 13.41 -16.85
C CYS A 195 -8.37 14.20 -15.79
N VAL A 196 -8.62 13.93 -14.50
CA VAL A 196 -7.92 14.63 -13.42
C VAL A 196 -6.46 14.24 -13.36
N LEU A 197 -6.13 12.96 -13.53
CA LEU A 197 -4.73 12.52 -13.63
C LEU A 197 -3.99 13.24 -14.76
N PHE A 198 -4.62 13.34 -15.92
CA PHE A 198 -4.05 14.06 -17.06
C PHE A 198 -3.82 15.55 -16.75
N LEU A 199 -4.78 16.20 -16.08
CA LEU A 199 -4.64 17.59 -15.65
C LEU A 199 -3.50 17.80 -14.65
N ILE A 200 -3.34 16.91 -13.71
CA ILE A 200 -2.24 16.97 -12.71
C ILE A 200 -0.90 16.80 -13.41
N MET A 201 -0.81 15.81 -14.30
CA MET A 201 0.39 15.59 -15.11
C MET A 201 0.77 16.83 -15.93
N ALA A 202 -0.20 17.42 -16.62
CA ALA A 202 0.02 18.65 -17.38
C ALA A 202 0.43 19.84 -16.50
N LEU A 203 -0.16 19.95 -15.31
CA LEU A 203 0.13 21.03 -14.37
C LEU A 203 1.54 20.90 -13.79
N PHE A 204 1.97 19.68 -13.51
CA PHE A 204 3.33 19.42 -13.04
C PHE A 204 4.37 19.69 -14.13
N GLU A 205 4.15 19.18 -15.35
CA GLU A 205 5.02 19.47 -16.52
C GLU A 205 5.17 20.98 -16.74
N PHE A 206 4.05 21.70 -16.69
CA PHE A 206 4.06 23.15 -16.76
C PHE A 206 4.88 23.77 -15.63
N SER A 207 4.76 23.24 -14.40
CA SER A 207 5.53 23.72 -13.25
C SER A 207 7.03 23.55 -13.47
N ILE A 208 7.50 22.40 -13.94
CA ILE A 208 8.92 22.14 -14.24
C ILE A 208 9.44 23.10 -15.31
N GLN A 209 8.67 23.32 -16.38
CA GLN A 209 9.09 24.23 -17.45
C GLN A 209 9.29 25.68 -16.97
N PHE A 210 8.51 26.15 -15.99
CA PHE A 210 8.59 27.52 -15.50
C PHE A 210 9.57 27.70 -14.34
N PHE A 211 9.66 26.72 -13.42
CA PHE A 211 10.45 26.85 -12.20
C PHE A 211 11.77 26.07 -12.22
N GLY A 212 12.00 25.29 -13.29
CA GLY A 212 13.16 24.41 -13.42
C GLY A 212 12.97 23.06 -12.73
N ASP A 213 13.91 22.16 -12.98
CA ASP A 213 13.89 20.81 -12.43
C ASP A 213 14.07 20.79 -10.91
N LEU A 214 13.42 19.85 -10.28
CA LEU A 214 13.62 19.54 -8.86
C LEU A 214 15.01 18.92 -8.66
N ASP A 215 15.67 19.28 -7.56
CA ASP A 215 16.93 18.66 -7.17
C ASP A 215 16.69 17.27 -6.55
N TYR A 216 16.89 16.24 -7.35
CA TYR A 216 16.72 14.84 -6.93
C TYR A 216 17.97 14.26 -6.23
N SER A 217 19.07 15.02 -6.14
CA SER A 217 20.36 14.53 -5.61
C SER A 217 20.32 14.14 -4.13
N ASN A 218 19.37 14.70 -3.40
CA ASN A 218 19.18 14.43 -1.96
C ASN A 218 18.20 13.30 -1.64
N LEU A 219 17.59 12.70 -2.66
CA LEU A 219 16.74 11.53 -2.50
C LEU A 219 17.60 10.28 -2.44
N GLU A 220 17.49 9.55 -1.33
CA GLU A 220 18.18 8.28 -1.17
C GLU A 220 17.71 7.32 -2.26
N TYR A 221 18.66 6.68 -2.94
CA TYR A 221 18.44 5.70 -4.02
C TYR A 221 18.04 6.27 -5.39
N LEU A 222 17.47 7.46 -5.50
CA LEU A 222 17.08 8.04 -6.80
C LEU A 222 18.26 8.67 -7.54
N GLY A 223 19.23 9.24 -6.83
CA GLY A 223 20.41 9.88 -7.43
C GLY A 223 21.34 8.96 -8.22
N SER A 224 21.17 7.63 -8.10
CA SER A 224 21.92 6.63 -8.88
C SER A 224 21.17 6.13 -10.13
N MET A 225 19.94 6.59 -10.36
CA MET A 225 19.11 6.16 -11.49
C MET A 225 19.11 7.22 -12.60
N SER A 226 19.15 6.76 -13.84
CA SER A 226 19.20 7.64 -15.03
C SER A 226 17.92 8.46 -15.25
N ASN A 227 16.80 8.09 -14.63
CA ASN A 227 15.48 8.71 -14.82
C ASN A 227 14.77 8.97 -13.49
N SER A 228 15.40 9.74 -12.60
CA SER A 228 14.83 10.08 -11.28
C SER A 228 13.54 10.89 -11.38
N ALA A 229 13.41 11.75 -12.38
CA ALA A 229 12.18 12.48 -12.65
C ALA A 229 11.00 11.53 -12.95
N ASP A 230 11.21 10.52 -13.81
CA ASP A 230 10.15 9.55 -14.18
C ASP A 230 9.64 8.76 -12.96
N ILE A 231 10.53 8.45 -12.01
CA ILE A 231 10.15 7.76 -10.77
C ILE A 231 9.31 8.67 -9.89
N PHE A 232 9.68 9.95 -9.78
CA PHE A 232 8.89 10.92 -9.04
C PHE A 232 7.49 11.12 -9.62
N TRP A 233 7.39 11.21 -10.94
CA TRP A 233 6.13 11.26 -11.66
C TRP A 233 5.23 10.07 -11.36
N THR A 234 5.83 8.89 -11.42
CA THR A 234 5.17 7.63 -11.12
C THR A 234 4.61 7.60 -9.70
N ASP A 235 5.39 8.07 -8.74
CA ASP A 235 5.01 8.10 -7.33
C ASP A 235 3.81 9.03 -7.11
N ILE A 236 3.85 10.27 -7.63
CA ILE A 236 2.73 11.21 -7.56
C ILE A 236 1.47 10.62 -8.22
N MET A 237 1.63 10.02 -9.39
CA MET A 237 0.50 9.49 -10.15
C MET A 237 -0.19 8.33 -9.42
N LEU A 238 0.58 7.38 -8.90
CA LEU A 238 0.01 6.22 -8.22
C LEU A 238 -0.57 6.57 -6.85
N THR A 239 0.08 7.47 -6.10
CA THR A 239 -0.42 7.88 -4.78
C THR A 239 -1.65 8.76 -4.92
N GLY A 240 -1.64 9.72 -5.82
CA GLY A 240 -2.77 10.60 -6.09
C GLY A 240 -3.97 9.87 -6.68
N LEU A 241 -3.75 8.78 -7.44
CA LEU A 241 -4.81 7.99 -8.07
C LEU A 241 -5.89 7.56 -7.07
N GLY A 242 -5.48 7.03 -5.91
CA GLY A 242 -6.42 6.55 -4.90
C GLY A 242 -7.36 7.65 -4.40
N ALA A 243 -6.80 8.78 -3.98
CA ALA A 243 -7.57 9.91 -3.45
C ALA A 243 -8.50 10.52 -4.52
N ILE A 244 -8.00 10.71 -5.75
CA ILE A 244 -8.80 11.23 -6.87
C ILE A 244 -9.95 10.29 -7.21
N MET A 245 -9.69 8.98 -7.22
CA MET A 245 -10.70 7.97 -7.52
C MET A 245 -11.82 7.98 -6.49
N ASP A 246 -11.50 8.12 -5.20
CA ASP A 246 -12.50 8.18 -4.11
C ASP A 246 -13.41 9.41 -4.25
N VAL A 247 -12.84 10.58 -4.57
CA VAL A 247 -13.62 11.80 -4.83
C VAL A 247 -14.53 11.60 -6.06
N ALA A 248 -13.98 11.08 -7.15
CA ALA A 248 -14.74 10.86 -8.38
C ALA A 248 -15.89 9.86 -8.20
N VAL A 249 -15.67 8.78 -7.43
CA VAL A 249 -16.71 7.78 -7.11
C VAL A 249 -17.81 8.39 -6.25
N THR A 250 -17.43 9.11 -5.19
CA THR A 250 -18.40 9.70 -4.26
C THR A 250 -19.30 10.71 -4.96
N ILE A 251 -18.72 11.60 -5.74
CA ILE A 251 -19.47 12.60 -6.52
C ILE A 251 -20.36 11.92 -7.58
N SER A 252 -19.84 10.94 -8.31
CA SER A 252 -20.62 10.24 -9.34
C SER A 252 -21.75 9.39 -8.75
N ALA A 253 -21.53 8.80 -7.58
CA ALA A 253 -22.59 8.06 -6.88
C ALA A 253 -23.69 9.00 -6.37
N ALA A 254 -23.30 10.13 -5.77
CA ALA A 254 -24.23 11.13 -5.26
C ALA A 254 -25.06 11.78 -6.37
N THR A 255 -24.41 12.23 -7.47
CA THR A 255 -25.10 12.80 -8.63
C THR A 255 -26.03 11.79 -9.29
N GLY A 256 -25.61 10.52 -9.37
CA GLY A 256 -26.46 9.43 -9.87
C GLY A 256 -27.70 9.20 -9.01
N GLU A 257 -27.56 9.28 -7.67
CA GLU A 257 -28.69 9.13 -6.75
C GLU A 257 -29.66 10.32 -6.81
N ILE A 258 -29.13 11.54 -6.97
CA ILE A 258 -29.98 12.74 -7.14
C ILE A 258 -30.81 12.61 -8.42
N VAL A 259 -30.23 12.21 -9.54
CA VAL A 259 -30.95 12.03 -10.81
C VAL A 259 -31.96 10.87 -10.72
N ARG A 260 -31.62 9.81 -10.00
CA ARG A 260 -32.54 8.68 -9.79
C ARG A 260 -33.79 9.09 -9.01
N LYS A 261 -33.63 9.93 -7.98
CA LYS A 261 -34.74 10.43 -7.15
C LYS A 261 -35.53 11.55 -7.81
N ASN A 262 -34.86 12.38 -8.58
CA ASN A 262 -35.47 13.51 -9.28
C ASN A 262 -34.96 13.59 -10.72
N PRO A 263 -35.56 12.87 -11.67
CA PRO A 263 -35.14 12.84 -13.07
C PRO A 263 -35.18 14.22 -13.75
N ASP A 264 -36.06 15.11 -13.30
CA ASP A 264 -36.26 16.43 -13.89
C ASP A 264 -35.35 17.53 -13.29
N VAL A 265 -34.45 17.16 -12.38
CA VAL A 265 -33.49 18.10 -11.80
C VAL A 265 -32.72 18.83 -12.89
N SER A 266 -32.64 20.18 -12.83
CA SER A 266 -31.89 20.96 -13.82
C SER A 266 -30.37 20.69 -13.68
N LEU A 267 -29.63 20.76 -14.79
CA LEU A 267 -28.20 20.55 -14.81
C LEU A 267 -27.47 21.50 -13.81
N ARG A 268 -27.91 22.77 -13.77
CA ARG A 268 -27.35 23.76 -12.85
C ARG A 268 -27.52 23.36 -11.36
N LYS A 269 -28.70 22.85 -10.97
CA LYS A 269 -28.94 22.37 -9.60
C LYS A 269 -28.12 21.14 -9.30
N LEU A 270 -27.99 20.22 -10.27
CA LEU A 270 -27.19 19.01 -10.12
C LEU A 270 -25.70 19.32 -9.92
N ILE A 271 -25.15 20.25 -10.70
CA ILE A 271 -23.77 20.74 -10.55
C ILE A 271 -23.58 21.41 -9.19
N HIS A 272 -24.52 22.26 -8.76
CA HIS A 272 -24.44 22.90 -7.45
C HIS A 272 -24.42 21.87 -6.31
N SER A 273 -25.36 20.93 -6.30
CA SER A 273 -25.41 19.87 -5.26
C SER A 273 -24.16 18.97 -5.29
N GLY A 274 -23.67 18.60 -6.48
CA GLY A 274 -22.44 17.80 -6.60
C GLY A 274 -21.21 18.53 -6.05
N ARG A 275 -21.16 19.87 -6.23
CA ARG A 275 -20.06 20.70 -5.71
C ARG A 275 -20.08 20.81 -4.19
N GLU A 276 -21.26 20.99 -3.59
CA GLU A 276 -21.41 21.01 -2.12
C GLU A 276 -20.92 19.69 -1.49
N ILE A 277 -21.30 18.54 -2.08
CA ILE A 277 -20.81 17.23 -1.63
C ILE A 277 -19.28 17.15 -1.78
N GLY A 278 -18.73 17.68 -2.86
CA GLY A 278 -17.28 17.71 -3.08
C GLY A 278 -16.55 18.52 -2.01
N TYR A 279 -17.12 19.64 -1.58
CA TYR A 279 -16.51 20.47 -0.52
C TYR A 279 -16.48 19.76 0.84
N ASP A 280 -17.51 18.99 1.17
CA ASP A 280 -17.56 18.23 2.43
C ASP A 280 -16.46 17.18 2.55
N ILE A 281 -16.08 16.55 1.43
CA ILE A 281 -15.04 15.50 1.42
C ILE A 281 -13.62 16.03 1.18
N MET A 282 -13.47 17.17 0.54
CA MET A 282 -12.17 17.73 0.17
C MET A 282 -11.25 17.90 1.39
N GLY A 283 -11.75 18.55 2.44
CA GLY A 283 -10.96 18.83 3.63
C GLY A 283 -10.47 17.57 4.33
N THR A 284 -11.31 16.54 4.42
CA THR A 284 -10.95 15.26 5.03
C THR A 284 -9.90 14.52 4.19
N MET A 285 -10.05 14.50 2.87
CA MET A 285 -9.10 13.83 1.97
C MET A 285 -7.71 14.48 1.99
N ILE A 286 -7.63 15.81 1.96
CA ILE A 286 -6.34 16.53 2.05
C ILE A 286 -5.67 16.26 3.40
N ASN A 287 -6.44 16.25 4.51
CA ASN A 287 -5.87 15.94 5.83
C ASN A 287 -5.38 14.48 5.92
N VAL A 288 -6.13 13.52 5.38
CA VAL A 288 -5.69 12.11 5.32
C VAL A 288 -4.38 12.00 4.56
N LEU A 289 -4.27 12.66 3.41
CA LEU A 289 -3.04 12.69 2.61
C LEU A 289 -1.86 13.27 3.41
N LEU A 290 -2.07 14.40 4.10
CA LEU A 290 -1.06 15.00 4.97
C LEU A 290 -0.59 14.05 6.07
N PHE A 291 -1.52 13.39 6.76
CA PHE A 291 -1.17 12.47 7.85
C PHE A 291 -0.44 11.22 7.34
N VAL A 292 -0.84 10.66 6.20
CA VAL A 292 -0.16 9.51 5.58
C VAL A 292 1.28 9.89 5.24
N LEU A 293 1.48 11.03 4.57
CA LEU A 293 2.81 11.53 4.23
C LEU A 293 3.65 11.80 5.48
N ALA A 294 3.13 12.57 6.43
CA ALA A 294 3.85 12.91 7.66
C ALA A 294 4.24 11.67 8.47
N SER A 295 3.33 10.69 8.60
CA SER A 295 3.62 9.44 9.31
C SER A 295 4.74 8.63 8.65
N GLY A 296 4.83 8.63 7.34
CA GLY A 296 5.91 7.99 6.59
C GLY A 296 7.28 8.66 6.80
N MET A 297 7.30 9.98 7.00
CA MET A 297 8.53 10.76 7.19
C MET A 297 9.12 10.64 8.61
N ILE A 298 8.28 10.41 9.64
CA ILE A 298 8.72 10.38 11.05
C ILE A 298 9.89 9.42 11.29
N PRO A 299 9.85 8.13 10.88
CA PRO A 299 10.95 7.21 11.11
C PRO A 299 12.26 7.69 10.46
N MET A 300 12.18 8.25 9.25
CA MET A 300 13.34 8.78 8.54
C MET A 300 13.94 9.99 9.27
N PHE A 301 13.12 10.88 9.79
CA PHE A 301 13.58 12.02 10.59
C PHE A 301 14.32 11.58 11.84
N ILE A 302 13.72 10.62 12.58
CA ILE A 302 14.35 10.07 13.79
C ILE A 302 15.72 9.46 13.46
N LEU A 303 15.82 8.65 12.41
CA LEU A 303 17.07 8.04 11.99
C LEU A 303 18.12 9.08 11.59
N LYS A 304 17.75 10.09 10.81
CA LYS A 304 18.68 11.16 10.39
C LYS A 304 19.12 12.01 11.58
N MET A 305 18.21 12.33 12.50
CA MET A 305 18.56 13.07 13.73
C MET A 305 19.46 12.25 14.65
N ASN A 306 19.27 10.94 14.72
CA ASN A 306 20.18 10.05 15.46
C ASN A 306 21.58 9.97 14.83
N ASN A 307 21.69 10.17 13.52
CA ASN A 307 22.95 10.28 12.79
C ASN A 307 23.53 11.72 12.83
N GLU A 308 23.15 12.54 13.81
CA GLU A 308 23.63 13.92 14.04
C GLU A 308 23.27 14.92 12.93
N ILE A 309 22.41 14.58 11.99
CA ILE A 309 21.92 15.54 11.00
C ILE A 309 20.98 16.53 11.71
N ARG A 310 21.29 17.82 11.59
CA ARG A 310 20.47 18.87 12.21
C ARG A 310 19.08 18.89 11.60
N PHE A 311 18.06 19.08 12.43
CA PHE A 311 16.66 19.13 11.99
C PHE A 311 16.43 20.14 10.84
N ILE A 312 17.06 21.33 10.93
CA ILE A 312 16.95 22.34 9.87
C ILE A 312 17.55 21.86 8.53
N THR A 313 18.58 21.02 8.57
CA THR A 313 19.17 20.42 7.37
C THR A 313 18.22 19.42 6.74
N ILE A 314 17.52 18.62 7.56
CA ILE A 314 16.51 17.69 7.10
C ILE A 314 15.37 18.46 6.41
N ILE A 315 14.87 19.53 7.05
CA ILE A 315 13.82 20.39 6.45
C ILE A 315 14.28 20.95 5.10
N ARG A 316 15.50 21.43 5.01
CA ARG A 316 15.99 22.13 3.82
C ARG A 316 16.21 21.20 2.63
N TYR A 317 16.69 19.97 2.85
CA TYR A 317 17.12 19.09 1.78
C TYR A 317 16.23 17.89 1.52
N HIS A 318 15.43 17.43 2.50
CA HIS A 318 14.64 16.23 2.34
C HIS A 318 13.12 16.50 2.28
N ILE A 319 12.64 17.55 2.97
CA ILE A 319 11.20 17.86 2.98
C ILE A 319 10.69 18.50 1.67
N PRO A 320 11.45 19.33 0.93
CA PRO A 320 10.89 20.03 -0.24
C PRO A 320 10.24 19.11 -1.26
N TYR A 321 10.83 17.93 -1.47
CA TYR A 321 10.29 16.90 -2.34
C TYR A 321 8.91 16.40 -1.88
N ASP A 322 8.80 16.03 -0.61
CA ASP A 322 7.55 15.52 -0.04
C ASP A 322 6.47 16.61 0.04
N ILE A 323 6.86 17.85 0.30
CA ILE A 323 5.92 18.99 0.25
C ILE A 323 5.42 19.20 -1.19
N CYS A 324 6.30 19.17 -2.18
CA CYS A 324 5.92 19.31 -3.58
C CYS A 324 4.90 18.23 -3.98
N ARG A 325 5.19 16.98 -3.64
CA ARG A 325 4.30 15.84 -3.83
C ARG A 325 2.93 16.08 -3.17
N PHE A 326 2.91 16.43 -1.89
CA PHE A 326 1.69 16.72 -1.15
C PHE A 326 0.85 17.82 -1.80
N LEU A 327 1.49 18.92 -2.22
CA LEU A 327 0.81 20.03 -2.86
C LEU A 327 0.20 19.64 -4.21
N ILE A 328 0.93 18.91 -5.04
CA ILE A 328 0.44 18.43 -6.35
C ILE A 328 -0.74 17.48 -6.17
N GLU A 329 -0.64 16.51 -5.26
CA GLU A 329 -1.71 15.58 -4.96
C GLU A 329 -2.94 16.29 -4.37
N SER A 330 -2.74 17.28 -3.50
CA SER A 330 -3.82 18.11 -2.93
C SER A 330 -4.53 18.95 -4.01
N ILE A 331 -3.78 19.54 -4.93
CA ILE A 331 -4.36 20.24 -6.09
C ILE A 331 -5.18 19.26 -6.94
N GLY A 332 -4.70 18.04 -7.08
CA GLY A 332 -5.44 16.97 -7.76
C GLY A 332 -6.80 16.67 -7.12
N ILE A 333 -6.85 16.57 -5.79
CA ILE A 333 -8.10 16.38 -5.05
C ILE A 333 -9.06 17.56 -5.30
N VAL A 334 -8.55 18.79 -5.24
CA VAL A 334 -9.35 19.99 -5.51
C VAL A 334 -9.89 20.01 -6.93
N LEU A 335 -9.07 19.69 -7.92
CA LEU A 335 -9.47 19.61 -9.33
C LEU A 335 -10.42 18.44 -9.61
N ALA A 336 -10.34 17.36 -8.84
CA ALA A 336 -11.22 16.23 -9.00
C ALA A 336 -12.69 16.60 -8.76
N ILE A 337 -12.98 17.60 -7.91
CA ILE A 337 -14.35 18.02 -7.61
C ILE A 337 -15.03 18.60 -8.86
N PRO A 338 -14.57 19.73 -9.41
CA PRO A 338 -15.26 20.34 -10.57
C PRO A 338 -15.30 19.42 -11.79
N VAL A 339 -14.22 18.66 -12.04
CA VAL A 339 -14.15 17.72 -13.17
C VAL A 339 -15.15 16.59 -12.98
N SER A 340 -15.19 15.96 -11.81
CA SER A 340 -16.12 14.86 -11.54
C SER A 340 -17.57 15.32 -11.51
N VAL A 341 -17.85 16.49 -10.93
CA VAL A 341 -19.20 17.08 -10.94
C VAL A 341 -19.68 17.34 -12.36
N PHE A 342 -18.83 17.93 -13.19
CA PHE A 342 -19.16 18.24 -14.58
C PHE A 342 -19.42 16.97 -15.41
N ILE A 343 -18.46 16.04 -15.39
CA ILE A 343 -18.54 14.79 -16.17
C ILE A 343 -19.72 13.94 -15.71
N SER A 344 -19.87 13.75 -14.38
CA SER A 344 -20.97 12.93 -13.86
C SER A 344 -22.34 13.54 -14.14
N SER A 345 -22.48 14.87 -14.02
CA SER A 345 -23.73 15.56 -14.32
C SER A 345 -24.14 15.40 -15.78
N ILE A 346 -23.20 15.49 -16.71
CA ILE A 346 -23.47 15.29 -18.15
C ILE A 346 -23.85 13.82 -18.40
N ILE A 347 -23.04 12.87 -17.93
CA ILE A 347 -23.27 11.44 -18.19
C ILE A 347 -24.60 10.96 -17.61
N MET A 348 -24.98 11.46 -16.42
CA MET A 348 -26.26 11.11 -15.79
C MET A 348 -27.47 11.70 -16.50
N LYS A 349 -27.33 12.86 -17.15
CA LYS A 349 -28.38 13.52 -17.92
C LYS A 349 -28.49 13.05 -19.38
N LEU A 350 -27.52 12.32 -19.91
CA LEU A 350 -27.62 11.73 -21.23
C LEU A 350 -28.86 10.81 -21.29
N PRO A 351 -29.69 10.93 -22.34
CA PRO A 351 -30.87 10.07 -22.50
C PRO A 351 -30.42 8.60 -22.46
N SER A 352 -31.13 7.77 -21.70
CA SER A 352 -30.88 6.34 -21.71
C SER A 352 -31.14 5.86 -23.13
N LEU A 353 -30.14 5.30 -23.80
CA LEU A 353 -30.39 4.38 -24.89
C LEU A 353 -31.26 3.27 -24.30
N LYS A 354 -32.59 3.39 -24.43
CA LYS A 354 -33.54 2.37 -24.05
C LYS A 354 -33.07 1.08 -24.72
N ARG A 355 -32.57 0.16 -23.93
CA ARG A 355 -32.53 -1.23 -24.35
C ARG A 355 -33.98 -1.56 -24.63
N SER A 356 -34.31 -1.69 -25.91
CA SER A 356 -35.59 -2.17 -26.36
C SER A 356 -35.85 -3.50 -25.64
N ASP A 357 -36.65 -3.46 -24.57
CA ASP A 357 -37.25 -4.66 -24.04
C ASP A 357 -38.16 -5.16 -25.13
N LYS A 358 -37.66 -6.11 -25.92
CA LYS A 358 -38.49 -7.00 -26.70
C LYS A 358 -39.26 -7.87 -25.71
N LYS A 359 -40.58 -7.73 -25.81
CA LYS A 359 -41.63 -8.58 -25.26
C LYS A 359 -41.26 -10.06 -25.27
#